data_b3d827db1e3f9daa76637f94d77de9c9
#
_entry.id   b3d827db1e3f9daa76637f94d77de9c9
#
_cell.length_a   1.000
_cell.length_b   1.000
_cell.length_c   1.000
_cell.angle_alpha   90.00
_cell.angle_beta   90.00
_cell.angle_gamma   90.00
#
_symmetry.space_group_name_H-M   'P 1'
#
loop_
_entity.id
_entity.type
_entity.pdbx_description
1 polymer ?
#
loop_
_entity_poly.entity_id
_entity_poly.type
_entity_poly.pdbx_seq_one_letter_code
_entity_poly.pdbx_strand_id
1 'polypeptide(L)'
;MALGWRVSGTNRSEQKVIEARSIGISSMIFDQGTPLKEPEKVFSDVTHIIASIPPSEIGEIALLLHSDELRDAASLTWVNYLSTPAVYGDRSGGVASEFDEPTPTSKRGERRLAAERAWIDTFSDTRVSVQIMRIAGIYGPGRSVIEQVAAGRARIIEKEGQVFNRIHVDDIG
;
A
#
# COMPACT_ATOMS: atom_id res chain seq x y z
N MET A 1 -19.57 4.15 -8.02
CA MET A 1 -18.52 3.36 -8.68
C MET A 1 -18.83 3.33 -10.17
N ALA A 2 -18.20 4.26 -10.89
CA ALA A 2 -18.57 4.58 -12.27
C ALA A 2 -18.32 3.45 -13.31
N LEU A 3 -17.55 2.42 -12.97
CA LEU A 3 -17.17 1.35 -13.90
C LEU A 3 -17.77 -0.03 -13.56
N GLY A 4 -18.77 -0.09 -12.67
CA GLY A 4 -19.42 -1.36 -12.32
C GLY A 4 -18.61 -2.28 -11.38
N TRP A 5 -17.48 -1.84 -10.85
CA TRP A 5 -16.70 -2.61 -9.88
C TRP A 5 -17.44 -2.73 -8.55
N ARG A 6 -17.45 -3.93 -7.99
CA ARG A 6 -17.81 -4.16 -6.60
C ARG A 6 -16.55 -4.03 -5.76
N VAL A 7 -16.51 -3.02 -4.88
CA VAL A 7 -15.34 -2.72 -4.06
C VAL A 7 -15.64 -3.03 -2.61
N SER A 8 -14.73 -3.74 -1.97
CA SER A 8 -14.69 -3.92 -0.52
C SER A 8 -13.32 -3.51 0.02
N GLY A 9 -13.22 -3.27 1.31
CA GLY A 9 -11.95 -2.86 1.92
C GLY A 9 -11.87 -3.17 3.40
N THR A 10 -10.69 -2.95 3.94
CA THR A 10 -10.42 -3.14 5.38
C THR A 10 -10.01 -1.83 6.03
N ASN A 11 -10.33 -1.68 7.29
CA ASN A 11 -9.97 -0.55 8.11
C ASN A 11 -9.63 -1.01 9.54
N ARG A 12 -8.80 -0.22 10.25
CA ARG A 12 -8.38 -0.54 11.62
C ARG A 12 -9.35 -0.09 12.70
N SER A 13 -10.38 0.69 12.38
CA SER A 13 -11.34 1.21 13.35
C SER A 13 -12.77 1.12 12.84
N GLU A 14 -13.72 0.91 13.76
CA GLU A 14 -15.15 0.88 13.44
C GLU A 14 -15.63 2.18 12.79
N GLN A 15 -15.12 3.34 13.26
CA GLN A 15 -15.47 4.63 12.68
C GLN A 15 -15.15 4.67 11.17
N LYS A 16 -13.97 4.19 10.77
CA LYS A 16 -13.58 4.13 9.36
C LYS A 16 -14.38 3.10 8.56
N VAL A 17 -14.79 2.01 9.18
CA VAL A 17 -15.70 1.04 8.56
C VAL A 17 -17.06 1.67 8.29
N ILE A 18 -17.60 2.43 9.24
CA ILE A 18 -18.88 3.14 9.08
C ILE A 18 -18.77 4.20 7.97
N GLU A 19 -17.70 5.01 7.96
CA GLU A 19 -17.44 5.99 6.92
C GLU A 19 -17.37 5.35 5.52
N ALA A 20 -16.64 4.24 5.36
CA ALA A 20 -16.56 3.53 4.09
C ALA A 20 -17.92 3.01 3.63
N ARG A 21 -18.70 2.43 4.55
CA ARG A 21 -20.05 1.93 4.26
C ARG A 21 -21.02 3.05 3.87
N SER A 22 -20.89 4.24 4.44
CA SER A 22 -21.76 5.39 4.10
C SER A 22 -21.60 5.86 2.65
N ILE A 23 -20.48 5.55 2.02
CA ILE A 23 -20.22 5.83 0.60
C ILE A 23 -20.34 4.59 -0.30
N GLY A 24 -20.96 3.51 0.21
CA GLY A 24 -21.26 2.30 -0.56
C GLY A 24 -20.12 1.30 -0.69
N ILE A 25 -19.04 1.43 0.10
CA ILE A 25 -17.93 0.48 0.13
C ILE A 25 -18.16 -0.51 1.28
N SER A 26 -18.28 -1.81 0.96
CA SER A 26 -18.28 -2.86 1.99
C SER A 26 -16.94 -2.85 2.72
N SER A 27 -16.97 -2.74 4.05
CA SER A 27 -15.74 -2.61 4.83
C SER A 27 -15.78 -3.46 6.10
N MET A 28 -14.60 -3.97 6.46
CA MET A 28 -14.37 -4.86 7.60
C MET A 28 -13.22 -4.33 8.46
N ILE A 29 -13.22 -4.71 9.75
CA ILE A 29 -12.07 -4.47 10.63
C ILE A 29 -10.97 -5.46 10.27
N PHE A 30 -9.76 -4.95 10.16
CA PHE A 30 -8.56 -5.76 9.96
C PHE A 30 -7.32 -5.03 10.48
N ASP A 31 -6.59 -5.66 11.35
CA ASP A 31 -5.24 -5.29 11.78
C ASP A 31 -4.48 -6.51 12.32
N GLN A 32 -3.28 -6.30 12.85
CA GLN A 32 -2.44 -7.37 13.40
C GLN A 32 -3.12 -8.17 14.53
N GLY A 33 -3.97 -7.53 15.33
CA GLY A 33 -4.70 -8.15 16.45
C GLY A 33 -6.11 -8.63 16.07
N THR A 34 -6.56 -8.29 14.88
CA THR A 34 -7.93 -8.58 14.42
C THR A 34 -7.90 -9.11 12.99
N PRO A 35 -7.61 -10.41 12.79
CA PRO A 35 -7.64 -11.04 11.48
C PRO A 35 -9.04 -11.02 10.89
N LEU A 36 -9.14 -11.21 9.57
CA LEU A 36 -10.42 -11.34 8.90
C LEU A 36 -11.18 -12.55 9.45
N LYS A 37 -12.47 -12.37 9.69
CA LYS A 37 -13.36 -13.49 9.98
C LYS A 37 -13.75 -14.14 8.65
N GLU A 38 -13.68 -15.47 8.58
CA GLU A 38 -14.02 -16.25 7.39
C GLU A 38 -13.31 -15.75 6.11
N PRO A 39 -11.96 -15.66 6.11
CA PRO A 39 -11.19 -15.10 5.01
C PRO A 39 -11.45 -15.79 3.67
N GLU A 40 -11.75 -17.10 3.67
CA GLU A 40 -12.10 -17.85 2.49
C GLU A 40 -13.38 -17.30 1.82
N LYS A 41 -14.36 -16.86 2.62
CA LYS A 41 -15.57 -16.21 2.08
C LYS A 41 -15.28 -14.79 1.59
N VAL A 42 -14.40 -14.07 2.32
CA VAL A 42 -14.00 -12.71 1.92
C VAL A 42 -13.28 -12.72 0.57
N PHE A 43 -12.43 -13.71 0.32
CA PHE A 43 -11.64 -13.79 -0.91
C PHE A 43 -12.30 -14.61 -2.03
N SER A 44 -13.42 -15.30 -1.79
CA SER A 44 -14.04 -16.26 -2.73
C SER A 44 -14.30 -15.70 -4.13
N ASP A 45 -14.66 -14.43 -4.25
CA ASP A 45 -15.02 -13.75 -5.50
C ASP A 45 -14.18 -12.50 -5.79
N VAL A 46 -13.09 -12.32 -5.02
CA VAL A 46 -12.14 -11.23 -5.22
C VAL A 46 -11.24 -11.55 -6.41
N THR A 47 -11.25 -10.66 -7.40
CA THR A 47 -10.42 -10.80 -8.60
C THR A 47 -9.17 -9.93 -8.56
N HIS A 48 -9.20 -8.80 -7.84
CA HIS A 48 -8.12 -7.83 -7.75
C HIS A 48 -7.94 -7.37 -6.31
N ILE A 49 -6.69 -7.26 -5.87
CA ILE A 49 -6.34 -6.73 -4.54
C ILE A 49 -5.41 -5.54 -4.70
N ILE A 50 -5.70 -4.46 -3.96
CA ILE A 50 -4.78 -3.36 -3.74
C ILE A 50 -4.34 -3.40 -2.28
N ALA A 51 -3.09 -3.81 -2.05
CA ALA A 51 -2.50 -3.90 -0.74
C ALA A 51 -1.82 -2.58 -0.37
N SER A 52 -2.43 -1.80 0.52
CA SER A 52 -1.98 -0.48 0.95
C SER A 52 -1.53 -0.41 2.41
N ILE A 53 -1.60 -1.51 3.14
CA ILE A 53 -1.23 -1.58 4.55
C ILE A 53 0.29 -1.42 4.67
N PRO A 54 0.80 -0.50 5.51
CA PRO A 54 2.23 -0.41 5.75
C PRO A 54 2.73 -1.67 6.48
N PRO A 55 3.88 -2.24 6.09
CA PRO A 55 4.45 -3.38 6.80
C PRO A 55 4.86 -2.98 8.22
N SER A 56 4.64 -3.89 9.14
CA SER A 56 5.04 -3.76 10.55
C SER A 56 6.48 -4.19 10.77
N GLU A 57 6.91 -4.24 12.04
CA GLU A 57 8.23 -4.79 12.40
C GLU A 57 8.34 -6.29 12.17
N ILE A 58 7.22 -7.00 12.25
CA ILE A 58 7.15 -8.44 12.04
C ILE A 58 6.87 -8.83 10.57
N GLY A 59 6.58 -7.87 9.70
CA GLY A 59 6.37 -8.09 8.27
C GLY A 59 5.07 -7.52 7.72
N GLU A 60 4.66 -8.03 6.57
CA GLU A 60 3.42 -7.68 5.87
C GLU A 60 2.22 -8.41 6.51
N ILE A 61 1.37 -7.66 7.17
CA ILE A 61 0.32 -8.23 8.05
C ILE A 61 -0.71 -9.05 7.26
N ALA A 62 -1.07 -8.63 6.04
CA ALA A 62 -2.04 -9.39 5.26
C ALA A 62 -1.50 -10.78 4.89
N LEU A 63 -0.23 -10.89 4.55
CA LEU A 63 0.42 -12.17 4.25
C LEU A 63 0.67 -13.01 5.50
N LEU A 64 1.08 -12.37 6.61
CA LEU A 64 1.31 -13.09 7.86
C LEU A 64 0.05 -13.77 8.41
N LEU A 65 -1.12 -13.19 8.14
CA LEU A 65 -2.38 -13.70 8.68
C LEU A 65 -3.19 -14.52 7.67
N HIS A 66 -3.01 -14.29 6.37
CA HIS A 66 -3.91 -14.80 5.34
C HIS A 66 -3.22 -15.22 4.03
N SER A 67 -1.92 -15.59 4.08
CA SER A 67 -1.19 -16.00 2.86
C SER A 67 -1.84 -17.21 2.18
N ASP A 68 -2.27 -18.20 2.95
CA ASP A 68 -2.82 -19.45 2.41
C ASP A 68 -4.17 -19.18 1.74
N GLU A 69 -5.07 -18.47 2.41
CA GLU A 69 -6.39 -18.14 1.87
C GLU A 69 -6.30 -17.20 0.64
N LEU A 70 -5.30 -16.32 0.61
CA LEU A 70 -5.01 -15.48 -0.55
C LEU A 70 -4.51 -16.30 -1.74
N ARG A 71 -3.64 -17.28 -1.52
CA ARG A 71 -3.15 -18.19 -2.56
C ARG A 71 -4.26 -19.10 -3.09
N ASP A 72 -5.13 -19.56 -2.21
CA ASP A 72 -6.25 -20.46 -2.53
C ASP A 72 -7.45 -19.73 -3.14
N ALA A 73 -7.45 -18.40 -3.19
CA ALA A 73 -8.51 -17.59 -3.78
C ALA A 73 -8.63 -17.81 -5.30
N ALA A 74 -9.50 -18.72 -5.70
CA ALA A 74 -9.63 -19.19 -7.09
C ALA A 74 -9.95 -18.10 -8.11
N SER A 75 -10.59 -17.01 -7.70
CA SER A 75 -10.95 -15.86 -8.55
C SER A 75 -9.86 -14.81 -8.66
N LEU A 76 -8.85 -14.82 -7.77
CA LEU A 76 -7.81 -13.82 -7.73
C LEU A 76 -6.89 -13.93 -8.97
N THR A 77 -6.72 -12.81 -9.66
CA THR A 77 -5.89 -12.73 -10.87
C THR A 77 -4.80 -11.67 -10.77
N TRP A 78 -4.97 -10.69 -9.89
CA TRP A 78 -4.05 -9.56 -9.82
C TRP A 78 -3.95 -8.98 -8.41
N VAL A 79 -2.73 -8.67 -8.00
CA VAL A 79 -2.39 -7.99 -6.75
C VAL A 79 -1.53 -6.78 -7.06
N ASN A 80 -1.88 -5.62 -6.51
CA ASN A 80 -1.04 -4.43 -6.54
C ASN A 80 -0.62 -4.06 -5.12
N TYR A 81 0.69 -4.10 -4.86
CA TYR A 81 1.25 -3.64 -3.60
C TYR A 81 1.72 -2.19 -3.69
N LEU A 82 1.15 -1.30 -2.88
CA LEU A 82 1.52 0.11 -2.85
C LEU A 82 2.79 0.30 -2.01
N SER A 83 3.92 0.35 -2.69
CA SER A 83 5.25 0.54 -2.12
C SER A 83 5.70 2.01 -2.14
N THR A 84 7.00 2.28 -2.06
CA THR A 84 7.59 3.61 -1.97
C THR A 84 8.96 3.67 -2.62
N PRO A 85 9.39 4.81 -3.21
CA PRO A 85 10.75 5.00 -3.71
C PRO A 85 11.84 4.93 -2.62
N ALA A 86 11.47 4.95 -1.33
CA ALA A 86 12.43 4.78 -0.24
C ALA A 86 13.18 3.42 -0.28
N VAL A 87 12.71 2.45 -1.05
CA VAL A 87 13.42 1.19 -1.30
C VAL A 87 14.71 1.38 -2.10
N TYR A 88 14.83 2.46 -2.88
CA TYR A 88 16.05 2.77 -3.62
C TYR A 88 17.15 3.43 -2.79
N GLY A 89 16.85 3.84 -1.55
CA GLY A 89 17.78 4.53 -0.68
C GLY A 89 18.09 5.98 -1.10
N ASP A 90 19.22 6.50 -0.62
CA ASP A 90 19.71 7.83 -0.98
C ASP A 90 20.61 7.71 -2.25
N ARG A 91 20.21 8.38 -3.30
CA ARG A 91 20.93 8.40 -4.60
C ARG A 91 21.57 9.77 -4.85
N SER A 92 21.74 10.58 -3.84
CA SER A 92 22.34 11.93 -3.93
C SER A 92 21.70 12.80 -5.01
N GLY A 93 20.36 12.70 -5.16
CA GLY A 93 19.58 13.41 -6.18
C GLY A 93 19.54 12.74 -7.56
N GLY A 94 20.19 11.59 -7.73
CA GLY A 94 20.13 10.81 -8.97
C GLY A 94 18.76 10.18 -9.21
N VAL A 95 18.46 9.94 -10.49
CA VAL A 95 17.22 9.27 -10.92
C VAL A 95 17.26 7.80 -10.54
N ALA A 96 16.09 7.24 -10.16
CA ALA A 96 15.89 5.82 -10.02
C ALA A 96 14.81 5.35 -11.00
N SER A 97 15.00 4.18 -11.58
CA SER A 97 14.04 3.47 -12.42
C SER A 97 13.64 2.14 -11.78
N GLU A 98 12.61 1.50 -12.31
CA GLU A 98 12.17 0.17 -11.86
C GLU A 98 13.22 -0.94 -12.07
N PHE A 99 14.20 -0.71 -12.94
CA PHE A 99 15.28 -1.67 -13.24
C PHE A 99 16.49 -1.51 -12.30
N ASP A 100 16.52 -0.45 -11.50
CA ASP A 100 17.61 -0.24 -10.55
C ASP A 100 17.46 -1.15 -9.33
N GLU A 101 18.58 -1.69 -8.88
CA GLU A 101 18.62 -2.52 -7.66
C GLU A 101 18.20 -1.67 -6.43
N PRO A 102 17.21 -2.16 -5.65
CA PRO A 102 16.82 -1.50 -4.40
C PRO A 102 17.92 -1.59 -3.34
N THR A 103 18.32 -0.44 -2.81
CA THR A 103 19.36 -0.30 -1.78
C THR A 103 18.87 0.60 -0.63
N PRO A 104 17.85 0.16 0.14
CA PRO A 104 17.25 1.00 1.18
C PRO A 104 18.26 1.37 2.25
N THR A 105 18.28 2.64 2.66
CA THR A 105 19.16 3.18 3.70
C THR A 105 18.43 3.46 5.01
N SER A 106 17.17 3.05 5.13
CA SER A 106 16.37 3.21 6.34
C SER A 106 15.61 1.94 6.69
N LYS A 107 15.38 1.69 7.98
CA LYS A 107 14.56 0.56 8.45
C LYS A 107 13.17 0.52 7.81
N ARG A 108 12.58 1.69 7.53
CA ARG A 108 11.29 1.77 6.82
C ARG A 108 11.41 1.29 5.38
N GLY A 109 12.47 1.67 4.68
CA GLY A 109 12.75 1.21 3.31
C GLY A 109 13.03 -0.30 3.27
N GLU A 110 13.83 -0.81 4.21
CA GLU A 110 14.12 -2.24 4.34
C GLU A 110 12.85 -3.07 4.55
N ARG A 111 11.98 -2.65 5.50
CA ARG A 111 10.69 -3.32 5.74
C ARG A 111 9.80 -3.30 4.50
N ARG A 112 9.80 -2.20 3.76
CA ARG A 112 9.01 -2.06 2.56
C ARG A 112 9.53 -2.97 1.44
N LEU A 113 10.84 -3.05 1.26
CA LEU A 113 11.46 -3.97 0.31
C LEU A 113 11.20 -5.45 0.67
N ALA A 114 11.27 -5.79 1.97
CA ALA A 114 10.92 -7.13 2.43
C ALA A 114 9.45 -7.48 2.12
N ALA A 115 8.54 -6.52 2.28
CA ALA A 115 7.13 -6.72 1.93
C ALA A 115 6.91 -6.85 0.41
N GLU A 116 7.63 -6.08 -0.44
CA GLU A 116 7.61 -6.27 -1.91
C GLU A 116 7.98 -7.72 -2.27
N ARG A 117 9.07 -8.22 -1.72
CA ARG A 117 9.55 -9.58 -1.94
C ARG A 117 8.53 -10.62 -1.45
N ALA A 118 7.98 -10.43 -0.25
CA ALA A 118 6.98 -11.34 0.30
C ALA A 118 5.73 -11.45 -0.59
N TRP A 119 5.23 -10.33 -1.15
CA TRP A 119 4.12 -10.37 -2.10
C TRP A 119 4.48 -11.12 -3.39
N ILE A 120 5.66 -10.86 -3.96
CA ILE A 120 6.14 -11.55 -5.17
C ILE A 120 6.30 -13.05 -4.91
N ASP A 121 6.97 -13.42 -3.81
CA ASP A 121 7.26 -14.81 -3.46
C ASP A 121 5.97 -15.60 -3.18
N THR A 122 5.00 -14.99 -2.49
CA THR A 122 3.70 -15.61 -2.18
C THR A 122 2.97 -16.11 -3.43
N PHE A 123 3.10 -15.42 -4.56
CA PHE A 123 2.38 -15.76 -5.79
C PHE A 123 3.28 -16.26 -6.94
N SER A 124 4.57 -16.48 -6.67
CA SER A 124 5.58 -16.81 -7.69
C SER A 124 5.29 -18.08 -8.51
N ASP A 125 4.60 -19.05 -7.90
CA ASP A 125 4.21 -20.33 -8.49
C ASP A 125 2.71 -20.41 -8.85
N THR A 126 2.03 -19.25 -8.91
CA THR A 126 0.60 -19.14 -9.19
C THR A 126 0.35 -18.41 -10.53
N ARG A 127 -0.92 -18.32 -10.93
CA ARG A 127 -1.36 -17.50 -12.08
C ARG A 127 -1.62 -16.02 -11.74
N VAL A 128 -1.48 -15.65 -10.48
CA VAL A 128 -1.77 -14.29 -10.01
C VAL A 128 -0.61 -13.36 -10.40
N SER A 129 -0.93 -12.29 -11.11
CA SER A 129 0.07 -11.26 -11.44
C SER A 129 0.26 -10.33 -10.24
N VAL A 130 1.51 -10.14 -9.82
CA VAL A 130 1.86 -9.20 -8.75
C VAL A 130 2.52 -7.96 -9.36
N GLN A 131 1.97 -6.79 -9.06
CA GLN A 131 2.52 -5.49 -9.43
C GLN A 131 2.98 -4.74 -8.19
N ILE A 132 4.17 -4.17 -8.23
CA ILE A 132 4.70 -3.31 -7.19
C ILE A 132 4.66 -1.86 -7.67
N MET A 133 3.87 -1.00 -7.01
CA MET A 133 3.84 0.43 -7.29
C MET A 133 4.66 1.20 -6.25
N ARG A 134 5.84 1.68 -6.62
CA ARG A 134 6.70 2.51 -5.78
C ARG A 134 6.28 3.97 -5.85
N ILE A 135 5.19 4.29 -5.13
CA ILE A 135 4.51 5.58 -5.18
C ILE A 135 5.31 6.66 -4.46
N ALA A 136 5.57 7.78 -5.13
CA ALA A 136 6.20 8.97 -4.58
C ALA A 136 5.37 9.61 -3.44
N GLY A 137 5.87 10.66 -2.82
CA GLY A 137 5.15 11.35 -1.75
C GLY A 137 3.82 11.94 -2.26
N ILE A 138 2.71 11.35 -1.83
CA ILE A 138 1.37 11.75 -2.27
C ILE A 138 1.01 13.12 -1.74
N TYR A 139 0.48 14.00 -2.62
CA TYR A 139 -0.13 15.26 -2.24
C TYR A 139 -1.49 15.44 -2.92
N GLY A 140 -2.30 16.39 -2.43
CA GLY A 140 -3.63 16.70 -2.96
C GLY A 140 -4.48 17.38 -1.89
N PRO A 141 -5.81 17.51 -2.09
CA PRO A 141 -6.72 18.08 -1.11
C PRO A 141 -6.60 17.43 0.27
N GLY A 142 -6.50 18.21 1.32
CA GLY A 142 -6.28 17.75 2.70
C GLY A 142 -4.84 17.28 3.02
N ARG A 143 -3.93 17.27 2.03
CA ARG A 143 -2.55 16.81 2.19
C ARG A 143 -1.56 17.62 1.35
N SER A 144 -1.64 18.94 1.42
CA SER A 144 -0.76 19.84 0.69
C SER A 144 0.22 20.58 1.62
N VAL A 145 1.33 21.06 1.06
CA VAL A 145 2.26 21.93 1.78
C VAL A 145 1.58 23.25 2.16
N ILE A 146 0.72 23.79 1.30
CA ILE A 146 -0.02 25.04 1.54
C ILE A 146 -0.89 24.89 2.78
N GLU A 147 -1.63 23.80 2.91
CA GLU A 147 -2.46 23.52 4.10
C GLU A 147 -1.62 23.34 5.36
N GLN A 148 -0.43 22.73 5.25
CA GLN A 148 0.49 22.60 6.39
C GLN A 148 1.02 23.96 6.85
N VAL A 149 1.37 24.84 5.90
CA VAL A 149 1.77 26.23 6.21
C VAL A 149 0.64 26.98 6.86
N ALA A 150 -0.56 26.97 6.28
CA ALA A 150 -1.74 27.65 6.81
C ALA A 150 -2.10 27.17 8.22
N ALA A 151 -1.87 25.90 8.53
CA ALA A 151 -2.10 25.29 9.83
C ALA A 151 -0.94 25.47 10.83
N GLY A 152 0.14 26.17 10.47
CA GLY A 152 1.33 26.36 11.31
C GLY A 152 2.12 25.06 11.58
N ARG A 153 1.93 24.01 10.78
CA ARG A 153 2.57 22.70 10.95
C ARG A 153 3.71 22.42 9.96
N ALA A 154 3.94 23.35 9.03
CA ALA A 154 5.05 23.21 8.09
C ALA A 154 6.38 23.22 8.83
N ARG A 155 7.33 22.39 8.35
CA ARG A 155 8.69 22.34 8.86
C ARG A 155 9.64 22.62 7.72
N ILE A 156 10.62 23.48 7.98
CA ILE A 156 11.74 23.69 7.05
C ILE A 156 12.70 22.51 7.24
N ILE A 157 13.06 21.88 6.13
CA ILE A 157 14.06 20.80 6.12
C ILE A 157 15.30 21.39 5.44
N GLU A 158 16.33 21.66 6.23
CA GLU A 158 17.63 22.11 5.75
C GLU A 158 18.55 20.89 5.61
N LYS A 159 18.59 20.32 4.41
CA LYS A 159 19.49 19.22 4.07
C LYS A 159 20.01 19.48 2.65
N GLU A 160 21.31 19.71 2.54
CA GLU A 160 21.96 19.96 1.25
C GLU A 160 21.69 18.80 0.27
N GLY A 161 21.38 19.15 -0.99
CA GLY A 161 21.07 18.16 -2.03
C GLY A 161 19.76 17.40 -1.85
N GLN A 162 18.91 17.75 -0.86
CA GLN A 162 17.63 17.06 -0.67
C GLN A 162 16.67 17.32 -1.82
N VAL A 163 16.25 16.24 -2.48
CA VAL A 163 15.20 16.26 -3.50
C VAL A 163 13.94 15.57 -2.97
N PHE A 164 12.78 16.00 -3.46
CA PHE A 164 11.49 15.42 -3.11
C PHE A 164 10.76 14.96 -4.36
N ASN A 165 10.38 13.69 -4.39
CA ASN A 165 9.44 13.17 -5.38
C ASN A 165 8.02 13.34 -4.86
N ARG A 166 7.12 13.81 -5.73
CA ARG A 166 5.71 14.00 -5.44
C ARG A 166 4.85 13.48 -6.58
N ILE A 167 3.68 12.96 -6.20
CA ILE A 167 2.62 12.56 -7.12
C ILE A 167 1.29 13.10 -6.61
N HIS A 168 0.45 13.65 -7.51
CA HIS A 168 -0.89 14.05 -7.12
C HIS A 168 -1.76 12.82 -6.89
N VAL A 169 -2.71 12.92 -5.93
CA VAL A 169 -3.57 11.79 -5.60
C VAL A 169 -4.41 11.32 -6.78
N ASP A 170 -4.83 12.23 -7.66
CA ASP A 170 -5.63 11.90 -8.85
C ASP A 170 -4.83 11.15 -9.93
N ASP A 171 -3.49 11.19 -9.86
CA ASP A 171 -2.60 10.47 -10.80
C ASP A 171 -2.32 9.02 -10.36
N ILE A 172 -2.86 8.59 -9.20
CA ILE A 172 -2.67 7.24 -8.67
C ILE A 172 -3.81 6.30 -9.06
N GLY A 173 -5.00 6.85 -9.35
CA GLY A 173 -6.24 6.12 -9.63
C GLY A 173 -6.53 5.82 -11.08
#